data_24bc13dd9e96746fa9c3dd86c25e1461
#
_entry.id   24bc13dd9e96746fa9c3dd86c25e1461
#
_cell.length_a   1.000
_cell.length_b   1.000
_cell.length_c   1.000
_cell.angle_alpha   90.00
_cell.angle_beta   90.00
_cell.angle_gamma   90.00
#
_symmetry.space_group_name_H-M   'P 1'
#
loop_
_entity.id
_entity.type
_entity.pdbx_description
1 polymer ?
#
loop_
_entity_poly.entity_id
_entity_poly.type
_entity_poly.pdbx_seq_one_letter_code
_entity_poly.pdbx_strand_id
1 'polypeptide(L)'
;MRKKWSNLFLFCMIAVCCNAQTTGYKFYSLLDSVKTSGFYNIELTPELNAHLKTDYSDLRIVNDSGKWVPHVLRFPEDQFEKRIIAATIKVEEKKNTKDFTEIILKNDSSFHSEFDILIKATNATRSAKLSGSDNNKDWFVIEDSVVLEPVFSNEKTEAKYHIQFPLCNYSFYKILIQNKSNDPVNILSASYDVNLTMYQLKIVVNNPACKLQQKDSAKTSYIKITQDQSYHFEHFNLKISGSKYFYRKVDMYLANTNNNSFSNPGELYHSFYISNNSALEFTVPLTNAKEFYLLVHNEDNLPLKIDEVKTWSNRRSITAYLDKRNNYKLILDNKTAEMPDYDLSKLNIKLSDSIPFLSFQKIIPFQVIPVTTIAKKNYNWILWSSIAIVLFILLLFTKKMVTEVNKRNEHDHL
;
A
#
# COMPACT_ATOMS: atom_id res chain seq x y z
N MET A 1 -40.36 4.45 -47.60
CA MET A 1 -39.20 3.59 -47.39
C MET A 1 -37.95 4.23 -46.76
N ARG A 2 -37.95 5.48 -46.32
CA ARG A 2 -36.78 6.18 -45.76
C ARG A 2 -36.58 6.07 -44.21
N LYS A 3 -37.58 5.62 -43.46
CA LYS A 3 -37.51 5.56 -41.97
C LYS A 3 -36.92 4.29 -41.34
N LYS A 4 -36.82 3.20 -42.08
CA LYS A 4 -36.29 1.91 -41.54
C LYS A 4 -34.75 1.79 -41.51
N TRP A 5 -34.03 2.58 -42.28
CA TRP A 5 -32.55 2.53 -42.30
C TRP A 5 -31.89 3.36 -41.23
N SER A 6 -32.55 4.40 -40.75
CA SER A 6 -32.06 5.25 -39.65
C SER A 6 -31.97 4.49 -38.33
N ASN A 7 -32.94 3.61 -38.04
CA ASN A 7 -32.95 2.83 -36.80
C ASN A 7 -31.93 1.65 -36.84
N LEU A 8 -31.58 1.13 -37.99
CA LEU A 8 -30.56 0.09 -38.09
C LEU A 8 -29.17 0.65 -37.89
N PHE A 9 -28.90 1.89 -38.31
CA PHE A 9 -27.62 2.58 -38.09
C PHE A 9 -27.41 2.99 -36.63
N LEU A 10 -28.51 3.39 -35.96
CA LEU A 10 -28.48 3.74 -34.52
C LEU A 10 -28.27 2.50 -33.65
N PHE A 11 -28.85 1.35 -34.04
CA PHE A 11 -28.68 0.10 -33.29
C PHE A 11 -27.24 -0.49 -33.41
N CYS A 12 -26.60 -0.35 -34.60
CA CYS A 12 -25.20 -0.70 -34.75
C CYS A 12 -24.22 0.19 -33.99
N MET A 13 -24.55 1.48 -33.79
CA MET A 13 -23.70 2.39 -33.03
C MET A 13 -23.73 2.11 -31.53
N ILE A 14 -24.86 1.61 -30.99
CA ILE A 14 -24.97 1.25 -29.57
C ILE A 14 -24.22 -0.05 -29.22
N ALA A 15 -24.15 -0.99 -30.19
CA ALA A 15 -23.43 -2.26 -29.99
C ALA A 15 -21.89 -2.11 -29.95
N VAL A 16 -21.33 -1.04 -30.53
CA VAL A 16 -19.88 -0.77 -30.53
C VAL A 16 -19.40 -0.16 -29.20
N CYS A 17 -20.26 0.54 -28.45
CA CYS A 17 -19.88 1.16 -27.19
C CYS A 17 -19.66 0.18 -26.03
N CYS A 18 -20.19 -1.05 -26.07
CA CYS A 18 -20.06 -2.00 -24.96
C CYS A 18 -18.71 -2.73 -24.89
N ASN A 19 -17.89 -2.71 -25.95
CA ASN A 19 -16.60 -3.39 -25.97
C ASN A 19 -15.40 -2.48 -25.66
N ALA A 20 -15.60 -1.18 -25.54
CA ALA A 20 -14.50 -0.22 -25.33
C ALA A 20 -13.86 -0.30 -23.93
N GLN A 21 -14.59 -0.77 -22.93
CA GLN A 21 -14.12 -0.78 -21.53
C GLN A 21 -13.11 -1.89 -21.20
N THR A 22 -13.07 -2.98 -21.99
CA THR A 22 -12.12 -4.08 -21.78
C THR A 22 -10.93 -4.07 -22.73
N THR A 23 -10.84 -3.06 -23.60
CA THR A 23 -9.76 -2.94 -24.58
C THR A 23 -8.44 -2.68 -23.85
N GLY A 24 -7.38 -3.41 -24.25
CA GLY A 24 -6.03 -3.26 -23.69
C GLY A 24 -5.67 -4.22 -22.57
N TYR A 25 -6.64 -4.90 -21.95
CA TYR A 25 -6.39 -5.97 -20.98
C TYR A 25 -6.06 -7.28 -21.70
N LYS A 26 -5.05 -8.01 -21.20
CA LYS A 26 -4.57 -9.23 -21.87
C LYS A 26 -5.06 -10.51 -21.22
N PHE A 27 -5.42 -10.48 -19.94
CA PHE A 27 -5.85 -11.67 -19.20
C PHE A 27 -7.15 -11.41 -18.46
N TYR A 28 -7.87 -12.48 -18.18
CA TYR A 28 -9.02 -12.46 -17.29
C TYR A 28 -9.10 -13.74 -16.45
N SER A 29 -9.82 -13.67 -15.36
CA SER A 29 -10.19 -14.82 -14.54
C SER A 29 -11.65 -14.66 -14.08
N LEU A 30 -12.40 -15.75 -14.09
CA LEU A 30 -13.77 -15.75 -13.59
C LEU A 30 -13.74 -15.81 -12.05
N LEU A 31 -14.60 -15.05 -11.39
CA LEU A 31 -14.86 -15.21 -9.97
C LEU A 31 -15.85 -16.34 -9.74
N ASP A 32 -15.76 -16.98 -8.59
CA ASP A 32 -16.75 -17.96 -8.18
C ASP A 32 -18.12 -17.30 -7.99
N SER A 33 -19.18 -18.11 -8.00
CA SER A 33 -20.56 -17.62 -7.92
C SER A 33 -20.81 -16.95 -6.56
N VAL A 34 -21.36 -15.75 -6.61
CA VAL A 34 -21.79 -15.00 -5.42
C VAL A 34 -23.08 -15.57 -4.86
N LYS A 35 -23.05 -16.17 -3.68
CA LYS A 35 -24.23 -16.80 -3.06
C LYS A 35 -25.19 -15.78 -2.46
N THR A 36 -24.66 -14.73 -1.87
CA THR A 36 -25.41 -13.68 -1.17
C THR A 36 -24.86 -12.32 -1.58
N SER A 37 -25.72 -11.35 -1.87
CA SER A 37 -25.25 -9.98 -2.18
C SER A 37 -24.60 -9.36 -0.94
N GLY A 38 -23.40 -8.79 -1.11
CA GLY A 38 -22.62 -8.23 -0.02
C GLY A 38 -21.18 -7.88 -0.41
N PHE A 39 -20.40 -7.50 0.59
CA PHE A 39 -18.96 -7.29 0.40
C PHE A 39 -18.21 -8.61 0.41
N TYR A 40 -17.23 -8.71 -0.48
CA TYR A 40 -16.32 -9.85 -0.61
C TYR A 40 -14.89 -9.36 -0.76
N ASN A 41 -13.96 -10.10 -0.14
CA ASN A 41 -12.53 -9.97 -0.36
C ASN A 41 -12.09 -10.95 -1.46
N ILE A 42 -11.24 -10.50 -2.36
CA ILE A 42 -10.57 -11.32 -3.35
C ILE A 42 -9.07 -11.20 -3.09
N GLU A 43 -8.44 -12.32 -2.76
CA GLU A 43 -7.02 -12.36 -2.43
C GLU A 43 -6.16 -12.18 -3.67
N LEU A 44 -5.12 -11.33 -3.58
CA LEU A 44 -4.13 -11.13 -4.63
C LEU A 44 -3.00 -12.17 -4.46
N THR A 45 -3.24 -13.39 -4.97
CA THR A 45 -2.27 -14.49 -4.92
C THR A 45 -1.06 -14.21 -5.82
N PRO A 46 0.06 -14.96 -5.66
CA PRO A 46 1.23 -14.79 -6.54
C PRO A 46 0.88 -14.91 -8.02
N GLU A 47 0.03 -15.87 -8.39
CA GLU A 47 -0.38 -16.10 -9.78
C GLU A 47 -1.12 -14.88 -10.35
N LEU A 48 -1.96 -14.23 -9.56
CA LEU A 48 -2.67 -13.03 -9.96
C LEU A 48 -1.71 -11.84 -10.06
N ASN A 49 -0.87 -11.67 -9.04
CA ASN A 49 0.11 -10.60 -8.96
C ASN A 49 1.11 -10.63 -10.12
N ALA A 50 1.46 -11.82 -10.64
CA ALA A 50 2.35 -11.96 -11.79
C ALA A 50 1.84 -11.27 -13.07
N HIS A 51 0.55 -10.96 -13.13
CA HIS A 51 -0.12 -10.27 -14.24
C HIS A 51 -0.50 -8.83 -13.91
N LEU A 52 -0.02 -8.28 -12.80
CA LEU A 52 -0.38 -6.95 -12.33
C LEU A 52 0.83 -6.04 -12.20
N LYS A 53 0.59 -4.75 -12.35
CA LYS A 53 1.54 -3.71 -11.93
C LYS A 53 1.69 -3.71 -10.41
N THR A 54 2.80 -3.23 -9.89
CA THR A 54 3.06 -3.14 -8.44
C THR A 54 2.11 -2.17 -7.73
N ASP A 55 1.54 -1.21 -8.45
CA ASP A 55 0.51 -0.29 -7.96
C ASP A 55 -0.93 -0.81 -8.12
N TYR A 56 -1.12 -1.98 -8.76
CA TYR A 56 -2.43 -2.59 -9.04
C TYR A 56 -3.37 -1.73 -9.89
N SER A 57 -2.85 -0.70 -10.56
CA SER A 57 -3.64 0.20 -11.40
C SER A 57 -4.30 -0.47 -12.60
N ASP A 58 -3.87 -1.66 -12.97
CA ASP A 58 -4.34 -2.45 -14.10
C ASP A 58 -5.25 -3.63 -13.73
N LEU A 59 -5.80 -3.63 -12.51
CA LEU A 59 -6.80 -4.59 -12.06
C LEU A 59 -8.20 -3.99 -12.15
N ARG A 60 -9.17 -4.70 -12.72
CA ARG A 60 -10.59 -4.34 -12.70
C ARG A 60 -11.47 -5.55 -12.43
N ILE A 61 -12.61 -5.31 -11.78
CA ILE A 61 -13.71 -6.25 -11.68
C ILE A 61 -14.77 -5.83 -12.71
N VAL A 62 -15.26 -6.78 -13.50
CA VAL A 62 -16.28 -6.54 -14.54
C VAL A 62 -17.42 -7.53 -14.34
N ASN A 63 -18.65 -7.05 -14.39
CA ASN A 63 -19.83 -7.90 -14.36
C ASN A 63 -20.17 -8.45 -15.77
N ASP A 64 -21.16 -9.34 -15.84
CA ASP A 64 -21.64 -9.92 -17.11
C ASP A 64 -22.22 -8.91 -18.10
N SER A 65 -22.69 -7.75 -17.62
CA SER A 65 -23.10 -6.62 -18.47
C SER A 65 -21.92 -5.78 -18.99
N GLY A 66 -20.68 -6.13 -18.69
CA GLY A 66 -19.48 -5.40 -19.10
C GLY A 66 -19.18 -4.13 -18.29
N LYS A 67 -19.91 -3.87 -17.19
CA LYS A 67 -19.71 -2.70 -16.33
C LYS A 67 -18.61 -2.96 -15.29
N TRP A 68 -17.81 -1.96 -15.01
CA TRP A 68 -16.83 -2.00 -13.95
C TRP A 68 -17.49 -1.96 -12.57
N VAL A 69 -16.96 -2.78 -11.67
CA VAL A 69 -17.40 -2.87 -10.28
C VAL A 69 -16.40 -2.15 -9.39
N PRO A 70 -16.83 -1.13 -8.64
CA PRO A 70 -15.96 -0.43 -7.70
C PRO A 70 -15.36 -1.39 -6.68
N HIS A 71 -14.06 -1.24 -6.42
CA HIS A 71 -13.35 -2.01 -5.42
C HIS A 71 -12.29 -1.16 -4.73
N VAL A 72 -11.85 -1.59 -3.57
CA VAL A 72 -10.81 -0.95 -2.76
C VAL A 72 -9.69 -1.95 -2.55
N LEU A 73 -8.46 -1.53 -2.82
CA LEU A 73 -7.28 -2.30 -2.46
C LEU A 73 -7.10 -2.26 -0.94
N ARG A 74 -7.02 -3.43 -0.34
CA ARG A 74 -6.72 -3.60 1.08
C ARG A 74 -5.32 -4.14 1.26
N PHE A 75 -4.57 -3.41 2.01
CA PHE A 75 -3.35 -3.91 2.62
C PHE A 75 -3.77 -4.61 3.92
N PRO A 76 -3.16 -5.73 4.33
CA PRO A 76 -3.28 -6.14 5.70
C PRO A 76 -2.81 -4.93 6.49
N GLU A 77 -3.73 -4.33 7.22
CA GLU A 77 -3.32 -3.35 8.19
C GLU A 77 -2.28 -4.08 9.04
N ASP A 78 -1.04 -3.62 8.99
CA ASP A 78 -0.18 -3.70 10.15
C ASP A 78 -0.98 -2.97 11.23
N GLN A 79 -1.92 -3.67 11.83
CA GLN A 79 -2.57 -3.24 13.03
C GLN A 79 -1.44 -3.25 14.10
N PHE A 80 -0.56 -2.28 13.98
CA PHE A 80 0.07 -1.71 15.14
C PHE A 80 -1.06 -1.01 15.91
N GLU A 81 -1.99 -1.79 16.48
CA GLU A 81 -2.66 -1.29 17.65
C GLU A 81 -1.53 -1.06 18.65
N LYS A 82 -1.02 0.17 18.68
CA LYS A 82 -0.41 0.67 19.88
C LYS A 82 -1.49 0.58 20.95
N ARG A 83 -1.66 -0.58 21.55
CA ARG A 83 -2.43 -0.70 22.77
C ARG A 83 -1.55 -0.06 23.84
N ILE A 84 -1.86 1.17 24.12
CA ILE A 84 -1.41 1.79 25.36
C ILE A 84 -2.22 1.08 26.44
N ILE A 85 -1.55 0.24 27.23
CA ILE A 85 -2.15 -0.40 28.38
C ILE A 85 -1.59 0.32 29.60
N ALA A 86 -2.48 0.87 30.43
CA ALA A 86 -2.09 1.40 31.71
C ALA A 86 -1.64 0.24 32.63
N ALA A 87 -0.36 0.17 32.93
CA ALA A 87 0.18 -0.76 33.92
C ALA A 87 0.16 -0.10 35.31
N THR A 88 -0.29 -0.84 36.30
CA THR A 88 -0.33 -0.33 37.69
C THR A 88 1.07 -0.35 38.28
N ILE A 89 1.52 0.78 38.90
CA ILE A 89 2.71 0.85 39.73
C ILE A 89 2.33 0.70 41.19
N LYS A 90 3.14 -0.04 41.94
CA LYS A 90 2.85 -0.29 43.38
C LYS A 90 2.98 0.98 44.18
N VAL A 91 1.90 1.38 44.85
CA VAL A 91 1.96 2.41 45.91
C VAL A 91 2.47 1.76 47.19
N GLU A 92 3.70 2.06 47.60
CA GLU A 92 4.34 1.49 48.80
C GLU A 92 3.89 2.23 50.08
N GLU A 93 3.80 3.54 50.01
CA GLU A 93 3.33 4.37 51.11
C GLU A 93 2.39 5.48 50.66
N LYS A 94 1.43 5.83 51.53
CA LYS A 94 0.54 6.97 51.33
C LYS A 94 0.37 7.69 52.66
N LYS A 95 0.67 9.01 52.69
CA LYS A 95 0.56 9.83 53.86
C LYS A 95 -0.16 11.14 53.57
N ASN A 96 -1.14 11.47 54.37
CA ASN A 96 -1.87 12.73 54.29
C ASN A 96 -1.52 13.61 55.50
N THR A 97 -1.14 14.84 55.18
CA THR A 97 -0.91 15.90 56.19
C THR A 97 -1.80 17.09 55.89
N LYS A 98 -1.77 18.12 56.72
CA LYS A 98 -2.46 19.38 56.44
C LYS A 98 -2.01 20.03 55.14
N ASP A 99 -0.71 19.96 54.86
CA ASP A 99 -0.07 20.74 53.80
C ASP A 99 0.10 19.97 52.53
N PHE A 100 0.24 18.63 52.58
CA PHE A 100 0.46 17.80 51.41
C PHE A 100 -0.07 16.37 51.55
N THR A 101 -0.38 15.78 50.42
CA THR A 101 -0.59 14.34 50.20
C THR A 101 0.69 13.77 49.58
N GLU A 102 1.33 12.84 50.30
CA GLU A 102 2.54 12.15 49.86
C GLU A 102 2.21 10.74 49.43
N ILE A 103 2.75 10.31 48.27
CA ILE A 103 2.79 8.91 47.89
C ILE A 103 4.21 8.52 47.51
N ILE A 104 4.58 7.29 47.87
CA ILE A 104 5.81 6.64 47.40
C ILE A 104 5.43 5.48 46.52
N LEU A 105 5.92 5.53 45.29
CA LEU A 105 5.74 4.48 44.27
C LEU A 105 7.00 3.63 44.23
N LYS A 106 6.85 2.30 44.21
CA LYS A 106 7.94 1.35 44.05
C LYS A 106 8.05 0.88 42.62
N ASN A 107 9.20 1.11 42.02
CA ASN A 107 9.53 0.71 40.68
C ASN A 107 10.22 -0.67 40.64
N ASP A 108 10.04 -1.43 39.57
CA ASP A 108 10.68 -2.71 39.28
C ASP A 108 11.90 -2.61 38.35
N SER A 109 12.59 -1.47 38.40
CA SER A 109 13.76 -1.12 37.57
C SER A 109 13.43 -0.77 36.11
N SER A 110 12.20 -0.43 35.83
CA SER A 110 11.77 0.08 34.52
C SER A 110 12.09 1.58 34.39
N PHE A 111 12.29 2.03 33.14
CA PHE A 111 12.40 3.45 32.82
C PHE A 111 11.02 4.08 32.67
N HIS A 112 10.80 5.20 33.33
CA HIS A 112 9.55 5.96 33.26
C HIS A 112 9.81 7.42 32.88
N SER A 113 8.88 8.02 32.15
CA SER A 113 8.83 9.45 31.85
C SER A 113 7.47 10.08 32.18
N GLU A 114 6.53 9.27 32.68
CA GLU A 114 5.19 9.73 33.02
C GLU A 114 4.53 8.80 34.04
N PHE A 115 3.64 9.38 34.86
CA PHE A 115 2.72 8.65 35.73
C PHE A 115 1.32 9.25 35.65
N ASP A 116 0.33 8.39 35.68
CA ASP A 116 -1.07 8.73 35.91
C ASP A 116 -1.47 8.40 37.34
N ILE A 117 -1.93 9.41 38.09
CA ILE A 117 -2.44 9.23 39.45
C ILE A 117 -3.96 9.27 39.38
N LEU A 118 -4.59 8.12 39.57
CA LEU A 118 -6.05 8.01 39.63
C LEU A 118 -6.54 8.53 40.96
N ILE A 119 -7.47 9.45 40.95
CA ILE A 119 -8.04 10.12 42.11
C ILE A 119 -9.55 10.05 42.09
N LYS A 120 -10.18 10.20 43.28
CA LYS A 120 -11.61 10.44 43.32
C LYS A 120 -11.93 11.81 42.70
N ALA A 121 -13.01 11.90 41.91
CA ALA A 121 -13.32 13.09 41.11
C ALA A 121 -13.28 14.39 41.93
N THR A 122 -12.50 15.35 41.46
CA THR A 122 -12.39 16.71 41.98
C THR A 122 -12.03 17.65 40.84
N ASN A 123 -12.53 18.88 40.90
CA ASN A 123 -12.14 19.96 39.97
C ASN A 123 -10.89 20.72 40.39
N ALA A 124 -10.23 20.26 41.43
CA ALA A 124 -9.16 21.02 42.04
C ALA A 124 -7.83 20.84 41.31
N THR A 125 -7.32 21.91 40.74
CA THR A 125 -5.92 21.99 40.26
C THR A 125 -5.00 22.01 41.47
N ARG A 126 -3.92 21.22 41.44
CA ARG A 126 -2.91 21.10 42.48
C ARG A 126 -1.51 21.37 41.92
N SER A 127 -0.56 21.58 42.80
CA SER A 127 0.87 21.57 42.50
C SER A 127 1.50 20.35 43.17
N ALA A 128 2.42 19.71 42.46
CA ALA A 128 3.15 18.58 43.01
C ALA A 128 4.65 18.70 42.75
N LYS A 129 5.43 18.05 43.64
CA LYS A 129 6.85 17.82 43.45
C LYS A 129 7.14 16.35 43.32
N LEU A 130 7.94 16.00 42.29
CA LEU A 130 8.39 14.63 42.02
C LEU A 130 9.86 14.49 42.40
N SER A 131 10.19 13.45 43.18
CA SER A 131 11.55 13.08 43.51
C SER A 131 11.78 11.59 43.33
N GLY A 132 13.03 11.20 43.00
CA GLY A 132 13.45 9.81 42.84
C GLY A 132 14.45 9.41 43.90
N SER A 133 14.50 8.11 44.25
CA SER A 133 15.45 7.52 45.18
C SER A 133 15.72 6.06 44.83
N ASP A 134 16.96 5.59 45.07
CA ASP A 134 17.28 4.18 44.88
C ASP A 134 17.24 3.39 46.19
N ASN A 135 17.22 4.06 47.32
CA ASN A 135 17.27 3.44 48.66
C ASN A 135 16.13 3.84 49.59
N ASN A 136 15.14 4.60 49.13
CA ASN A 136 14.00 5.14 49.86
C ASN A 136 14.40 6.06 51.04
N LYS A 137 15.64 6.61 51.02
CA LYS A 137 16.17 7.51 52.07
C LYS A 137 16.68 8.80 51.47
N ASP A 138 17.53 8.70 50.46
CA ASP A 138 18.15 9.83 49.79
C ASP A 138 17.33 10.19 48.55
N TRP A 139 16.75 11.39 48.56
CA TRP A 139 15.79 11.81 47.52
C TRP A 139 16.35 12.93 46.66
N PHE A 140 16.29 12.73 45.35
CA PHE A 140 16.72 13.66 44.32
C PHE A 140 15.50 14.25 43.61
N VAL A 141 15.46 15.56 43.49
CA VAL A 141 14.34 16.24 42.79
C VAL A 141 14.43 15.95 41.32
N ILE A 142 13.34 15.44 40.75
CA ILE A 142 13.17 15.24 39.31
C ILE A 142 12.43 16.43 38.72
N GLU A 143 11.29 16.81 39.34
CA GLU A 143 10.49 17.96 38.96
C GLU A 143 10.06 18.69 40.25
N ASP A 144 10.40 19.98 40.37
CA ASP A 144 10.15 20.73 41.62
C ASP A 144 8.71 21.27 41.70
N SER A 145 8.08 21.55 40.55
CA SER A 145 6.69 22.06 40.49
C SER A 145 5.98 21.60 39.25
N VAL A 146 5.08 20.62 39.38
CA VAL A 146 4.20 20.12 38.31
C VAL A 146 2.79 20.62 38.62
N VAL A 147 2.16 21.24 37.63
CA VAL A 147 0.74 21.61 37.72
C VAL A 147 -0.11 20.38 37.38
N LEU A 148 -0.95 19.97 38.33
CA LEU A 148 -1.85 18.84 38.18
C LEU A 148 -3.27 19.33 37.89
N GLU A 149 -3.70 19.20 36.64
CA GLU A 149 -5.07 19.44 36.23
C GLU A 149 -5.83 18.12 36.14
N PRO A 150 -7.03 18.01 36.74
CA PRO A 150 -7.76 16.74 36.72
C PRO A 150 -8.41 16.51 35.37
N VAL A 151 -8.11 15.35 34.78
CA VAL A 151 -8.76 14.86 33.56
C VAL A 151 -9.80 13.81 33.96
N PHE A 152 -11.09 14.08 33.69
CA PHE A 152 -12.19 13.21 34.08
C PHE A 152 -12.28 11.96 33.22
N SER A 153 -12.59 10.81 33.84
CA SER A 153 -13.02 9.61 33.15
C SER A 153 -14.45 9.78 32.59
N ASN A 154 -14.84 8.92 31.67
CA ASN A 154 -16.19 8.91 31.07
C ASN A 154 -17.30 8.73 32.14
N GLU A 155 -17.00 8.11 33.27
CA GLU A 155 -17.95 7.83 34.34
C GLU A 155 -18.10 8.98 35.37
N LYS A 156 -17.33 10.03 35.25
CA LYS A 156 -17.36 11.27 36.09
C LYS A 156 -17.16 11.06 37.60
N THR A 157 -16.91 9.81 38.04
CA THR A 157 -16.68 9.51 39.47
C THR A 157 -15.19 9.52 39.85
N GLU A 158 -14.32 9.49 38.82
CA GLU A 158 -12.87 9.45 38.95
C GLU A 158 -12.24 10.46 37.99
N ALA A 159 -11.06 10.92 38.35
CA ALA A 159 -10.22 11.77 37.52
C ALA A 159 -8.77 11.30 37.61
N LYS A 160 -7.94 11.74 36.66
CA LYS A 160 -6.51 11.47 36.65
C LYS A 160 -5.72 12.75 36.74
N TYR A 161 -4.65 12.73 37.51
CA TYR A 161 -3.56 13.68 37.40
C TYR A 161 -2.45 13.05 36.57
N HIS A 162 -2.06 13.70 35.47
CA HIS A 162 -0.96 13.28 34.62
C HIS A 162 0.31 14.03 34.97
N ILE A 163 1.41 13.30 35.18
CA ILE A 163 2.72 13.84 35.56
C ILE A 163 3.72 13.41 34.51
N GLN A 164 4.31 14.35 33.76
CA GLN A 164 5.41 14.11 32.83
C GLN A 164 6.73 14.59 33.45
N PHE A 165 7.82 13.85 33.17
CA PHE A 165 9.15 14.14 33.69
C PHE A 165 10.25 13.54 32.79
N PRO A 166 11.53 13.94 32.92
CA PRO A 166 12.63 13.33 32.19
C PRO A 166 12.73 11.82 32.41
N LEU A 167 13.04 11.06 31.35
CA LEU A 167 13.19 9.60 31.43
C LEU A 167 14.22 9.19 32.48
N CYS A 168 13.79 8.46 33.52
CA CYS A 168 14.64 7.96 34.60
C CYS A 168 14.14 6.61 35.14
N ASN A 169 14.96 5.94 35.95
CA ASN A 169 14.71 4.58 36.45
C ASN A 169 15.00 4.41 37.95
N TYR A 170 14.69 5.42 38.76
CA TYR A 170 14.83 5.29 40.22
C TYR A 170 14.01 4.11 40.76
N SER A 171 14.51 3.45 41.79
CA SER A 171 13.82 2.34 42.48
C SER A 171 12.55 2.78 43.22
N PHE A 172 12.48 4.06 43.59
CA PHE A 172 11.33 4.68 44.25
C PHE A 172 11.10 6.08 43.70
N TYR A 173 9.82 6.44 43.57
CA TYR A 173 9.38 7.79 43.21
C TYR A 173 8.49 8.35 44.32
N LYS A 174 8.78 9.57 44.77
CA LYS A 174 7.96 10.27 45.75
C LYS A 174 7.26 11.45 45.09
N ILE A 175 5.94 11.48 45.25
CA ILE A 175 5.09 12.54 44.75
C ILE A 175 4.48 13.25 45.96
N LEU A 176 4.78 14.54 46.09
CA LEU A 176 4.23 15.43 47.13
C LEU A 176 3.23 16.38 46.48
N ILE A 177 1.94 16.15 46.71
CA ILE A 177 0.85 16.98 46.17
C ILE A 177 0.44 17.98 47.21
N GLN A 178 0.51 19.28 46.93
CA GLN A 178 0.12 20.34 47.84
C GLN A 178 -1.39 20.34 48.07
N ASN A 179 -1.79 20.27 49.36
CA ASN A 179 -3.17 20.38 49.78
C ASN A 179 -3.54 21.86 49.95
N LYS A 180 -4.68 22.26 49.33
CA LYS A 180 -5.25 23.58 49.58
C LYS A 180 -6.32 23.47 50.67
N SER A 181 -6.30 24.38 51.63
CA SER A 181 -7.34 24.49 52.65
C SER A 181 -7.64 23.21 53.46
N ASN A 182 -6.62 22.43 53.78
CA ASN A 182 -6.74 21.14 54.51
C ASN A 182 -7.56 20.06 53.74
N ASP A 183 -7.62 20.13 52.42
CA ASP A 183 -8.36 19.18 51.61
C ASP A 183 -7.40 18.22 50.90
N PRO A 184 -7.11 17.03 51.49
CA PRO A 184 -6.20 16.05 50.90
C PRO A 184 -6.80 15.38 49.67
N VAL A 185 -5.95 15.09 48.68
CA VAL A 185 -6.35 14.37 47.48
C VAL A 185 -6.58 12.90 47.83
N ASN A 186 -7.75 12.39 47.42
CA ASN A 186 -8.07 10.97 47.59
C ASN A 186 -7.52 10.17 46.41
N ILE A 187 -6.30 9.62 46.58
CA ILE A 187 -5.61 8.82 45.56
C ILE A 187 -6.13 7.38 45.63
N LEU A 188 -6.54 6.83 44.47
CA LEU A 188 -7.04 5.48 44.31
C LEU A 188 -5.92 4.53 43.87
N SER A 189 -5.17 4.90 42.81
CA SER A 189 -4.05 4.12 42.28
C SER A 189 -3.07 5.00 41.53
N ALA A 190 -1.94 4.43 41.17
CA ALA A 190 -0.98 5.01 40.24
C ALA A 190 -0.70 4.04 39.11
N SER A 191 -0.50 4.55 37.91
CA SER A 191 -0.22 3.77 36.70
C SER A 191 0.73 4.52 35.77
N TYR A 192 1.26 3.82 34.80
CA TYR A 192 2.03 4.36 33.70
C TYR A 192 1.63 3.67 32.41
N ASP A 193 1.84 4.34 31.28
CA ASP A 193 1.48 3.80 29.98
C ASP A 193 2.56 2.85 29.45
N VAL A 194 2.18 1.62 29.15
CA VAL A 194 3.02 0.64 28.46
C VAL A 194 2.59 0.55 27.00
N ASN A 195 3.50 0.93 26.14
CA ASN A 195 3.33 0.69 24.70
C ASN A 195 3.56 -0.79 24.40
N LEU A 196 2.53 -1.60 24.43
CA LEU A 196 2.60 -2.96 23.92
C LEU A 196 2.53 -2.90 22.40
N THR A 197 3.67 -3.00 21.75
CA THR A 197 3.72 -3.31 20.32
C THR A 197 3.34 -4.78 20.18
N MET A 198 2.07 -5.08 20.01
CA MET A 198 1.68 -6.42 19.59
C MET A 198 2.14 -6.58 18.15
N TYR A 199 3.17 -7.39 17.92
CA TYR A 199 3.50 -7.88 16.58
C TYR A 199 2.34 -8.78 16.14
N GLN A 200 1.41 -8.24 15.38
CA GLN A 200 0.53 -9.11 14.61
C GLN A 200 1.40 -9.87 13.61
N LEU A 201 1.21 -11.19 13.56
CA LEU A 201 1.82 -12.02 12.53
C LEU A 201 1.49 -11.39 11.18
N LYS A 202 2.50 -10.84 10.51
CA LYS A 202 2.35 -10.40 9.13
C LYS A 202 1.87 -11.60 8.33
N ILE A 203 0.66 -11.55 7.81
CA ILE A 203 0.17 -12.60 6.91
C ILE A 203 0.87 -12.36 5.59
N VAL A 204 1.80 -13.23 5.28
CA VAL A 204 2.59 -13.18 4.05
C VAL A 204 2.10 -14.18 3.02
N VAL A 205 2.35 -13.87 1.77
CA VAL A 205 2.07 -14.74 0.63
C VAL A 205 3.40 -15.12 0.00
N ASN A 206 3.75 -16.41 0.13
CA ASN A 206 5.01 -16.94 -0.38
C ASN A 206 4.92 -17.15 -1.90
N ASN A 207 5.97 -16.76 -2.60
CA ASN A 207 6.12 -17.09 -4.01
C ASN A 207 6.64 -18.53 -4.18
N PRO A 208 6.43 -19.15 -5.36
CA PRO A 208 7.07 -20.41 -5.71
C PRO A 208 8.59 -20.35 -5.63
N ALA A 209 9.22 -21.52 -5.51
CA ALA A 209 10.66 -21.64 -5.35
C ALA A 209 11.45 -21.01 -6.50
N CYS A 210 12.49 -20.26 -6.15
CA CYS A 210 13.41 -19.66 -7.11
C CYS A 210 14.45 -20.66 -7.62
N LYS A 211 14.89 -20.51 -8.87
CA LYS A 211 16.07 -21.18 -9.43
C LYS A 211 17.27 -20.26 -9.28
N LEU A 212 18.42 -20.82 -8.87
CA LEU A 212 19.63 -20.09 -8.63
C LEU A 212 20.75 -20.52 -9.59
N GLN A 213 21.51 -19.54 -10.03
CA GLN A 213 22.79 -19.75 -10.73
C GLN A 213 23.81 -18.80 -10.12
N GLN A 214 24.92 -19.35 -9.60
CA GLN A 214 26.00 -18.58 -9.01
C GLN A 214 27.25 -18.70 -9.85
N LYS A 215 27.91 -17.56 -10.07
CA LYS A 215 29.23 -17.48 -10.72
C LYS A 215 30.14 -16.58 -9.90
N ASP A 216 31.25 -17.13 -9.46
CA ASP A 216 32.27 -16.40 -8.71
C ASP A 216 33.35 -15.88 -9.66
N SER A 217 33.75 -14.64 -9.49
CA SER A 217 34.78 -13.98 -10.28
C SER A 217 35.55 -12.99 -9.43
N ALA A 218 36.87 -13.30 -9.23
CA ALA A 218 37.75 -12.48 -8.41
C ALA A 218 37.13 -12.12 -7.04
N LYS A 219 36.84 -10.83 -6.82
CA LYS A 219 36.30 -10.29 -5.56
C LYS A 219 34.79 -10.23 -5.51
N THR A 220 34.06 -10.76 -6.48
CA THR A 220 32.62 -10.65 -6.58
C THR A 220 31.97 -11.98 -6.90
N SER A 221 30.88 -12.32 -6.19
CA SER A 221 29.97 -13.41 -6.56
C SER A 221 28.71 -12.85 -7.20
N TYR A 222 28.35 -13.38 -8.35
CA TYR A 222 27.16 -13.03 -9.12
C TYR A 222 26.12 -14.14 -8.95
N ILE A 223 24.99 -13.82 -8.40
CA ILE A 223 23.88 -14.76 -8.19
C ILE A 223 22.72 -14.30 -9.04
N LYS A 224 22.34 -15.12 -10.04
CA LYS A 224 21.13 -14.94 -10.83
C LYS A 224 20.01 -15.72 -10.17
N ILE A 225 18.91 -15.04 -9.84
CA ILE A 225 17.70 -15.61 -9.28
C ILE A 225 16.62 -15.54 -10.36
N THR A 226 16.00 -16.69 -10.65
CA THR A 226 14.95 -16.81 -11.67
C THR A 226 13.70 -17.39 -11.06
N GLN A 227 12.58 -16.69 -11.22
CA GLN A 227 11.22 -17.13 -10.91
C GLN A 227 10.54 -17.59 -12.21
N ASP A 228 9.54 -18.46 -12.15
CA ASP A 228 8.82 -18.92 -13.34
C ASP A 228 7.93 -17.82 -13.93
N GLN A 229 7.46 -16.88 -13.10
CA GLN A 229 6.72 -15.69 -13.52
C GLN A 229 7.28 -14.42 -12.81
N SER A 230 6.78 -13.24 -13.21
CA SER A 230 7.14 -11.95 -12.58
C SER A 230 6.35 -11.73 -11.30
N TYR A 231 6.59 -12.53 -10.27
CA TYR A 231 5.90 -12.39 -8.99
C TYR A 231 6.23 -11.08 -8.29
N HIS A 232 5.23 -10.54 -7.60
CA HIS A 232 5.46 -9.45 -6.66
C HIS A 232 6.19 -9.94 -5.43
N PHE A 233 7.17 -9.19 -4.97
CA PHE A 233 7.81 -9.41 -3.66
C PHE A 233 8.32 -8.10 -3.07
N GLU A 234 8.37 -8.06 -1.76
CA GLU A 234 8.96 -6.99 -0.97
C GLU A 234 9.83 -7.54 0.15
N HIS A 235 9.87 -8.86 0.29
CA HIS A 235 10.72 -9.57 1.23
C HIS A 235 11.41 -10.73 0.55
N PHE A 236 12.62 -10.99 0.98
CA PHE A 236 13.33 -12.21 0.59
C PHE A 236 14.27 -12.69 1.70
N ASN A 237 14.54 -13.98 1.71
CA ASN A 237 15.47 -14.62 2.64
C ASN A 237 16.55 -15.33 1.86
N LEU A 238 17.78 -15.31 2.41
CA LEU A 238 18.94 -16.01 1.88
C LEU A 238 19.35 -17.13 2.82
N LYS A 239 19.54 -18.33 2.28
CA LYS A 239 20.24 -19.41 2.96
C LYS A 239 21.67 -19.46 2.45
N ILE A 240 22.62 -19.24 3.35
CA ILE A 240 24.04 -19.08 3.02
C ILE A 240 24.86 -20.17 3.70
N SER A 241 25.82 -20.72 2.98
CA SER A 241 26.82 -21.65 3.48
C SER A 241 28.23 -21.28 3.00
N GLY A 242 29.23 -22.05 3.39
CA GLY A 242 30.62 -21.89 2.94
C GLY A 242 31.54 -21.14 3.91
N SER A 243 31.01 -20.28 4.78
CA SER A 243 31.81 -19.60 5.81
C SER A 243 31.05 -19.49 7.13
N LYS A 244 31.77 -19.70 8.24
CA LYS A 244 31.21 -19.54 9.59
C LYS A 244 31.09 -18.05 9.97
N TYR A 245 31.99 -17.21 9.50
CA TYR A 245 32.04 -15.77 9.81
C TYR A 245 32.08 -14.98 8.50
N PHE A 246 31.14 -14.13 8.31
CA PHE A 246 31.07 -13.25 7.13
C PHE A 246 30.36 -11.94 7.44
N TYR A 247 30.81 -10.91 6.74
CA TYR A 247 30.16 -9.61 6.63
C TYR A 247 30.43 -9.09 5.22
N ARG A 248 29.38 -8.96 4.38
CA ARG A 248 29.52 -8.62 2.96
C ARG A 248 28.48 -7.60 2.56
N LYS A 249 28.88 -6.66 1.72
CA LYS A 249 27.95 -5.82 0.97
C LYS A 249 27.34 -6.64 -0.16
N VAL A 250 26.02 -6.44 -0.39
CA VAL A 250 25.30 -7.05 -1.50
C VAL A 250 24.53 -5.96 -2.21
N ASP A 251 24.66 -5.93 -3.52
CA ASP A 251 23.89 -5.05 -4.41
C ASP A 251 22.89 -5.90 -5.18
N MET A 252 21.62 -5.54 -5.10
CA MET A 252 20.51 -6.16 -5.81
C MET A 252 20.18 -5.36 -7.08
N TYR A 253 20.09 -6.07 -8.20
CA TYR A 253 19.75 -5.51 -9.50
C TYR A 253 18.50 -6.16 -10.06
N LEU A 254 17.62 -5.36 -10.67
CA LEU A 254 16.48 -5.86 -11.43
C LEU A 254 16.88 -6.01 -12.91
N ALA A 255 16.51 -7.15 -13.50
CA ALA A 255 16.76 -7.42 -14.89
C ALA A 255 15.99 -6.46 -15.79
N ASN A 256 16.68 -5.75 -16.67
CA ASN A 256 16.04 -5.02 -17.77
C ASN A 256 15.64 -6.00 -18.87
N THR A 257 14.57 -5.70 -19.61
CA THR A 257 13.97 -6.60 -20.61
C THR A 257 14.88 -6.96 -21.81
N ASN A 258 16.07 -6.33 -21.94
CA ASN A 258 16.96 -6.49 -23.07
C ASN A 258 18.39 -6.89 -22.61
N ASN A 259 18.76 -8.17 -22.82
CA ASN A 259 20.12 -8.70 -22.71
C ASN A 259 20.80 -8.62 -21.32
N ASN A 260 20.11 -9.08 -20.28
CA ASN A 260 20.75 -9.21 -18.98
C ASN A 260 21.70 -10.41 -18.93
N SER A 261 22.88 -10.18 -18.40
CA SER A 261 23.91 -11.20 -18.17
C SER A 261 24.59 -10.96 -16.83
N PHE A 262 25.43 -11.88 -16.40
CA PHE A 262 26.26 -11.68 -15.20
C PHE A 262 27.16 -10.44 -15.28
N SER A 263 27.54 -10.02 -16.49
CA SER A 263 28.35 -8.81 -16.71
C SER A 263 27.52 -7.52 -16.84
N ASN A 264 26.21 -7.66 -17.06
CA ASN A 264 25.27 -6.55 -17.13
C ASN A 264 23.94 -6.95 -16.46
N PRO A 265 23.88 -6.91 -15.12
CA PRO A 265 22.75 -7.44 -14.37
C PRO A 265 21.46 -6.59 -14.45
N GLY A 266 21.53 -5.37 -14.98
CA GLY A 266 20.39 -4.46 -15.05
C GLY A 266 20.59 -3.19 -14.21
N GLU A 267 19.51 -2.67 -13.66
CA GLU A 267 19.51 -1.46 -12.84
C GLU A 267 19.69 -1.79 -11.36
N LEU A 268 20.57 -1.03 -10.66
CA LEU A 268 20.73 -1.15 -9.22
C LEU A 268 19.42 -0.78 -8.52
N TYR A 269 18.87 -1.73 -7.79
CA TYR A 269 17.58 -1.56 -7.12
C TYR A 269 17.74 -1.30 -5.62
N HIS A 270 18.61 -2.07 -4.95
CA HIS A 270 18.81 -1.95 -3.50
C HIS A 270 20.19 -2.45 -3.09
N SER A 271 20.74 -1.88 -2.01
CA SER A 271 22.02 -2.34 -1.42
C SER A 271 21.82 -2.62 0.06
N PHE A 272 22.43 -3.71 0.54
CA PHE A 272 22.33 -4.14 1.94
C PHE A 272 23.57 -4.91 2.36
N TYR A 273 23.67 -5.25 3.64
CA TYR A 273 24.75 -6.07 4.17
C TYR A 273 24.21 -7.40 4.68
N ILE A 274 24.98 -8.45 4.46
CA ILE A 274 24.74 -9.80 5.00
C ILE A 274 25.80 -10.14 6.03
N SER A 275 25.40 -10.77 7.13
CA SER A 275 26.33 -11.25 8.16
C SER A 275 25.79 -12.49 8.85
N ASN A 276 26.70 -13.27 9.45
CA ASN A 276 26.30 -14.44 10.27
C ASN A 276 25.66 -14.05 11.61
N ASN A 277 25.74 -12.78 12.02
CA ASN A 277 25.20 -12.27 13.28
C ASN A 277 23.80 -11.58 13.11
N SER A 278 23.26 -11.56 11.89
CA SER A 278 21.96 -10.95 11.60
C SER A 278 21.03 -11.92 10.91
N ALA A 279 19.72 -11.66 11.02
CA ALA A 279 18.74 -12.36 10.20
C ALA A 279 19.05 -12.13 8.71
N LEU A 280 18.99 -13.18 7.91
CA LEU A 280 19.21 -13.14 6.46
C LEU A 280 17.88 -12.92 5.72
N GLU A 281 16.99 -12.15 6.35
CA GLU A 281 15.72 -11.71 5.81
C GLU A 281 15.77 -10.21 5.54
N PHE A 282 15.40 -9.82 4.33
CA PHE A 282 15.54 -8.45 3.83
C PHE A 282 14.20 -7.93 3.31
N THR A 283 13.96 -6.66 3.56
CA THR A 283 12.81 -5.93 3.03
C THR A 283 13.30 -4.94 1.97
N VAL A 284 12.64 -4.93 0.83
CA VAL A 284 12.88 -3.99 -0.28
C VAL A 284 11.55 -3.32 -0.68
N PRO A 285 11.56 -2.22 -1.41
CA PRO A 285 10.33 -1.69 -2.00
C PRO A 285 9.60 -2.76 -2.81
N LEU A 286 8.26 -2.74 -2.80
CA LEU A 286 7.48 -3.71 -3.57
C LEU A 286 7.87 -3.66 -5.04
N THR A 287 8.28 -4.80 -5.56
CA THR A 287 8.69 -4.95 -6.95
C THR A 287 8.10 -6.21 -7.57
N ASN A 288 8.16 -6.32 -8.87
CA ASN A 288 7.89 -7.55 -9.60
C ASN A 288 9.04 -7.85 -10.54
N ALA A 289 9.53 -9.06 -10.51
CA ALA A 289 10.62 -9.49 -11.39
C ALA A 289 10.53 -10.99 -11.69
N LYS A 290 10.76 -11.35 -12.94
CA LYS A 290 11.01 -12.76 -13.32
C LYS A 290 12.45 -13.14 -13.05
N GLU A 291 13.38 -12.19 -13.23
CA GLU A 291 14.80 -12.36 -12.99
C GLU A 291 15.34 -11.16 -12.22
N PHE A 292 16.21 -11.44 -11.24
CA PHE A 292 16.97 -10.42 -10.54
C PHE A 292 18.33 -10.98 -10.13
N TYR A 293 19.28 -10.10 -9.83
CA TYR A 293 20.66 -10.47 -9.54
C TYR A 293 21.07 -9.92 -8.19
N LEU A 294 21.88 -10.72 -7.47
CA LEU A 294 22.61 -10.26 -6.30
C LEU A 294 24.11 -10.30 -6.61
N LEU A 295 24.79 -9.21 -6.36
CA LEU A 295 26.23 -9.07 -6.43
C LEU A 295 26.77 -9.02 -5.02
N VAL A 296 27.47 -10.06 -4.60
CA VAL A 296 28.11 -10.15 -3.28
C VAL A 296 29.56 -9.70 -3.41
N HIS A 297 29.93 -8.64 -2.71
CA HIS A 297 31.32 -8.14 -2.68
C HIS A 297 32.14 -8.96 -1.69
N ASN A 298 32.98 -9.86 -2.20
CA ASN A 298 33.78 -10.76 -1.38
C ASN A 298 35.08 -10.15 -0.84
N GLU A 299 35.52 -9.04 -1.49
CA GLU A 299 36.82 -8.42 -1.21
C GLU A 299 37.98 -9.44 -1.27
N ASP A 300 38.73 -9.61 -0.20
CA ASP A 300 39.83 -10.56 -0.11
C ASP A 300 39.43 -11.92 0.51
N ASN A 301 38.14 -12.18 0.65
CA ASN A 301 37.63 -13.39 1.27
C ASN A 301 37.10 -14.38 0.24
N LEU A 302 37.05 -15.66 0.63
CA LEU A 302 36.46 -16.71 -0.19
C LEU A 302 34.97 -16.43 -0.48
N PRO A 303 34.50 -16.79 -1.67
CA PRO A 303 33.09 -16.68 -2.02
C PRO A 303 32.16 -17.37 -1.02
N LEU A 304 31.03 -16.76 -0.72
CA LEU A 304 29.94 -17.40 -0.02
C LEU A 304 29.09 -18.20 -0.99
N LYS A 305 28.53 -19.32 -0.56
CA LYS A 305 27.59 -20.10 -1.35
C LYS A 305 26.17 -19.75 -0.94
N ILE A 306 25.37 -19.30 -1.89
CA ILE A 306 23.94 -19.07 -1.70
C ILE A 306 23.19 -20.36 -2.08
N ASP A 307 22.62 -21.04 -1.09
CA ASP A 307 21.97 -22.33 -1.28
C ASP A 307 20.50 -22.20 -1.68
N GLU A 308 19.80 -21.18 -1.16
CA GLU A 308 18.38 -20.96 -1.40
C GLU A 308 18.04 -19.45 -1.30
N VAL A 309 17.11 -19.02 -2.12
CA VAL A 309 16.45 -17.72 -2.01
C VAL A 309 14.93 -17.94 -2.00
N LYS A 310 14.27 -17.41 -0.99
CA LYS A 310 12.81 -17.38 -0.89
C LYS A 310 12.35 -15.94 -1.02
N THR A 311 11.28 -15.70 -1.75
CA THR A 311 10.66 -14.38 -1.90
C THR A 311 9.20 -14.44 -1.47
N TRP A 312 8.70 -13.34 -0.90
CA TRP A 312 7.29 -13.22 -0.53
C TRP A 312 6.87 -11.75 -0.50
N SER A 313 5.57 -11.54 -0.48
CA SER A 313 4.96 -10.24 -0.27
C SER A 313 3.99 -10.26 0.92
N ASN A 314 3.66 -9.11 1.46
CA ASN A 314 2.55 -9.00 2.40
C ASN A 314 1.26 -9.37 1.67
N ARG A 315 0.36 -10.03 2.38
CA ARG A 315 -0.96 -10.41 1.84
C ARG A 315 -1.72 -9.14 1.48
N ARG A 316 -2.30 -9.10 0.28
CA ARG A 316 -3.16 -8.02 -0.21
C ARG A 316 -4.46 -8.60 -0.74
N SER A 317 -5.51 -7.84 -0.69
CA SER A 317 -6.81 -8.21 -1.27
C SER A 317 -7.49 -6.99 -1.84
N ILE A 318 -8.46 -7.21 -2.71
CA ILE A 318 -9.42 -6.18 -3.10
C ILE A 318 -10.77 -6.50 -2.48
N THR A 319 -11.47 -5.48 -2.01
CA THR A 319 -12.82 -5.60 -1.45
C THR A 319 -13.82 -4.91 -2.37
N ALA A 320 -14.88 -5.62 -2.75
CA ALA A 320 -15.93 -5.10 -3.60
C ALA A 320 -17.31 -5.54 -3.11
N TYR A 321 -18.34 -4.73 -3.38
CA TYR A 321 -19.72 -5.15 -3.21
C TYR A 321 -20.19 -5.90 -4.45
N LEU A 322 -20.62 -7.16 -4.28
CA LEU A 322 -21.03 -8.05 -5.35
C LEU A 322 -22.50 -8.46 -5.16
N ASP A 323 -23.30 -8.35 -6.20
CA ASP A 323 -24.70 -8.77 -6.23
C ASP A 323 -24.81 -10.23 -6.71
N LYS A 324 -25.57 -11.08 -5.99
CA LYS A 324 -25.77 -12.49 -6.34
C LYS A 324 -26.40 -12.74 -7.70
N ARG A 325 -26.97 -11.71 -8.33
CA ARG A 325 -27.63 -11.82 -9.65
C ARG A 325 -26.67 -11.72 -10.83
N ASN A 326 -25.42 -11.35 -10.57
CA ASN A 326 -24.41 -11.15 -11.61
C ASN A 326 -23.27 -12.16 -11.47
N ASN A 327 -22.64 -12.49 -12.58
CA ASN A 327 -21.34 -13.13 -12.62
C ASN A 327 -20.27 -12.07 -12.80
N TYR A 328 -19.08 -12.36 -12.31
CA TYR A 328 -17.98 -11.40 -12.30
C TYR A 328 -16.70 -12.03 -12.85
N LYS A 329 -15.87 -11.19 -13.43
CA LYS A 329 -14.50 -11.55 -13.84
C LYS A 329 -13.52 -10.46 -13.44
N LEU A 330 -12.31 -10.87 -13.12
CA LEU A 330 -11.14 -10.01 -13.04
C LEU A 330 -10.58 -9.82 -14.45
N ILE A 331 -10.13 -8.62 -14.76
CA ILE A 331 -9.36 -8.34 -15.97
C ILE A 331 -8.05 -7.70 -15.61
N LEU A 332 -6.94 -8.10 -16.26
CA LEU A 332 -5.57 -7.91 -15.81
C LEU A 332 -4.64 -7.55 -16.97
N ASP A 333 -3.47 -7.03 -16.65
CA ASP A 333 -2.36 -6.70 -17.55
C ASP A 333 -2.76 -5.72 -18.66
N ASN A 334 -3.07 -4.49 -18.23
CA ASN A 334 -3.18 -3.35 -19.13
C ASN A 334 -2.10 -2.32 -18.79
N LYS A 335 -1.05 -2.24 -19.59
CA LYS A 335 0.09 -1.36 -19.34
C LYS A 335 -0.26 0.13 -19.29
N THR A 336 -1.35 0.54 -19.98
CA THR A 336 -1.79 1.93 -20.06
C THR A 336 -2.90 2.27 -19.05
N ALA A 337 -3.37 1.28 -18.27
CA ALA A 337 -4.38 1.53 -17.26
C ALA A 337 -3.83 2.42 -16.14
N GLU A 338 -4.64 3.37 -15.71
CA GLU A 338 -4.42 4.22 -14.55
C GLU A 338 -5.23 3.74 -13.36
N MET A 339 -4.82 4.16 -12.14
CA MET A 339 -5.55 3.83 -10.92
C MET A 339 -6.99 4.34 -11.02
N PRO A 340 -7.99 3.45 -10.81
CA PRO A 340 -9.38 3.88 -10.83
C PRO A 340 -9.70 4.75 -9.61
N ASP A 341 -10.45 5.80 -9.82
CA ASP A 341 -11.00 6.64 -8.76
C ASP A 341 -12.45 6.23 -8.48
N TYR A 342 -12.66 5.40 -7.46
CA TYR A 342 -13.98 4.96 -7.04
C TYR A 342 -14.43 5.67 -5.76
N ASP A 343 -15.71 6.04 -5.71
CA ASP A 343 -16.31 6.63 -4.50
C ASP A 343 -16.17 5.72 -3.28
N LEU A 344 -16.15 4.40 -3.50
CA LEU A 344 -15.98 3.40 -2.45
C LEU A 344 -14.70 3.61 -1.63
N SER A 345 -13.62 4.10 -2.25
CA SER A 345 -12.36 4.41 -1.57
C SER A 345 -12.43 5.67 -0.69
N LYS A 346 -13.38 6.56 -0.98
CA LYS A 346 -13.57 7.85 -0.27
C LYS A 346 -14.60 7.74 0.86
N LEU A 347 -15.39 6.68 0.84
CA LEU A 347 -16.41 6.43 1.87
C LEU A 347 -15.73 5.75 3.08
N ASN A 348 -15.88 6.36 4.25
CA ASN A 348 -15.42 5.78 5.52
C ASN A 348 -16.39 4.67 5.98
N ILE A 349 -16.55 3.64 5.14
CA ILE A 349 -17.40 2.49 5.46
C ILE A 349 -16.62 1.62 6.44
N LYS A 350 -17.12 1.51 7.68
CA LYS A 350 -16.64 0.49 8.61
C LYS A 350 -17.03 -0.88 8.05
N LEU A 351 -16.13 -1.45 7.28
CA LEU A 351 -16.28 -2.81 6.81
C LEU A 351 -16.00 -3.77 7.98
N SER A 352 -16.83 -4.79 8.15
CA SER A 352 -16.63 -5.84 9.16
C SER A 352 -15.26 -6.51 8.95
N ASP A 353 -14.61 -6.89 10.05
CA ASP A 353 -13.36 -7.68 10.01
C ASP A 353 -13.56 -9.08 9.43
N SER A 354 -14.81 -9.54 9.33
CA SER A 354 -15.21 -10.87 8.85
C SER A 354 -15.80 -10.88 7.44
N ILE A 355 -15.26 -10.05 6.50
CA ILE A 355 -15.70 -10.12 5.10
C ILE A 355 -15.27 -11.47 4.49
N PRO A 356 -16.20 -12.24 3.90
CA PRO A 356 -15.87 -13.52 3.28
C PRO A 356 -14.94 -13.36 2.07
N PHE A 357 -14.06 -14.33 1.87
CA PHE A 357 -13.24 -14.42 0.68
C PHE A 357 -13.99 -15.08 -0.47
N LEU A 358 -13.83 -14.55 -1.67
CA LEU A 358 -14.32 -15.12 -2.92
C LEU A 358 -13.10 -15.52 -3.76
N SER A 359 -13.10 -16.78 -4.20
CA SER A 359 -12.03 -17.33 -5.03
C SER A 359 -12.21 -16.94 -6.50
N PHE A 360 -11.13 -17.02 -7.24
CA PHE A 360 -11.11 -16.87 -8.69
C PHE A 360 -10.60 -18.15 -9.35
N GLN A 361 -10.97 -18.35 -10.62
CA GLN A 361 -10.60 -19.50 -11.41
C GLN A 361 -9.25 -19.27 -12.12
N LYS A 362 -8.87 -20.22 -12.98
CA LYS A 362 -7.64 -20.10 -13.76
C LYS A 362 -7.61 -18.79 -14.57
N ILE A 363 -6.45 -18.15 -14.60
CA ILE A 363 -6.19 -16.96 -15.41
C ILE A 363 -6.06 -17.39 -16.88
N ILE A 364 -6.83 -16.75 -17.75
CA ILE A 364 -6.93 -17.09 -19.17
C ILE A 364 -6.58 -15.85 -20.00
N PRO A 365 -5.73 -15.97 -21.03
CA PRO A 365 -5.49 -14.86 -21.94
C PRO A 365 -6.76 -14.53 -22.74
N PHE A 366 -7.04 -13.25 -22.96
CA PHE A 366 -8.02 -12.86 -23.96
C PHE A 366 -7.54 -13.38 -25.32
N GLN A 367 -8.39 -14.05 -26.06
CA GLN A 367 -8.08 -14.39 -27.44
C GLN A 367 -7.89 -13.08 -28.22
N VAL A 368 -6.66 -12.79 -28.56
CA VAL A 368 -6.39 -11.76 -29.56
C VAL A 368 -6.94 -12.35 -30.87
N ILE A 369 -8.18 -12.03 -31.22
CA ILE A 369 -8.61 -12.19 -32.60
C ILE A 369 -7.63 -11.34 -33.39
N PRO A 370 -6.75 -11.93 -34.21
CA PRO A 370 -5.87 -11.11 -35.02
C PRO A 370 -6.81 -10.18 -35.78
N VAL A 371 -6.76 -8.89 -35.46
CA VAL A 371 -7.33 -7.89 -36.33
C VAL A 371 -6.50 -8.08 -37.57
N THR A 372 -7.05 -8.86 -38.52
CA THR A 372 -6.56 -8.87 -39.91
C THR A 372 -6.49 -7.39 -40.20
N THR A 373 -5.28 -6.85 -40.24
CA THR A 373 -5.05 -5.47 -40.69
C THR A 373 -5.67 -5.47 -42.08
N ILE A 374 -6.93 -5.01 -42.15
CA ILE A 374 -7.56 -4.71 -43.43
C ILE A 374 -6.57 -3.73 -44.02
N ALA A 375 -5.83 -4.22 -45.03
CA ALA A 375 -4.81 -3.44 -45.72
C ALA A 375 -5.47 -2.09 -45.97
N LYS A 376 -4.90 -1.03 -45.37
CA LYS A 376 -5.48 0.32 -45.39
C LYS A 376 -5.65 0.69 -46.84
N LYS A 377 -6.86 0.38 -47.39
CA LYS A 377 -7.18 0.59 -48.79
C LYS A 377 -7.03 2.08 -49.00
N ASN A 378 -6.02 2.45 -49.75
CA ASN A 378 -5.60 3.82 -49.90
C ASN A 378 -6.68 4.54 -50.74
N TYR A 379 -7.57 5.25 -50.06
CA TYR A 379 -8.67 6.01 -50.67
C TYR A 379 -8.24 7.40 -51.17
N ASN A 380 -6.93 7.62 -51.36
CA ASN A 380 -6.41 8.88 -51.89
C ASN A 380 -7.02 9.24 -53.25
N TRP A 381 -7.42 8.25 -54.05
CA TRP A 381 -8.09 8.50 -55.32
C TRP A 381 -9.46 9.21 -55.16
N ILE A 382 -10.19 8.94 -54.07
CA ILE A 382 -11.47 9.60 -53.77
C ILE A 382 -11.21 11.07 -53.41
N LEU A 383 -10.16 11.35 -52.66
CA LEU A 383 -9.77 12.73 -52.30
C LEU A 383 -9.37 13.51 -53.57
N TRP A 384 -8.54 12.93 -54.44
CA TRP A 384 -8.14 13.56 -55.71
C TRP A 384 -9.31 13.74 -56.68
N SER A 385 -10.23 12.78 -56.76
CA SER A 385 -11.43 12.92 -57.61
C SER A 385 -12.39 14.00 -57.10
N SER A 386 -12.56 14.14 -55.75
CA SER A 386 -13.39 15.21 -55.21
C SER A 386 -12.81 16.59 -55.48
N ILE A 387 -11.50 16.76 -55.36
CA ILE A 387 -10.80 18.02 -55.68
C ILE A 387 -10.98 18.33 -57.17
N ALA A 388 -10.83 17.33 -58.07
CA ALA A 388 -10.99 17.53 -59.52
C ALA A 388 -12.44 17.98 -59.88
N ILE A 389 -13.44 17.40 -59.23
CA ILE A 389 -14.85 17.79 -59.43
C ILE A 389 -15.09 19.24 -58.99
N VAL A 390 -14.57 19.65 -57.80
CA VAL A 390 -14.71 21.01 -57.34
C VAL A 390 -14.04 22.00 -58.29
N LEU A 391 -12.82 21.70 -58.76
CA LEU A 391 -12.11 22.53 -59.72
C LEU A 391 -12.86 22.64 -61.05
N PHE A 392 -13.45 21.55 -61.54
CA PHE A 392 -14.27 21.53 -62.75
C PHE A 392 -15.50 22.45 -62.60
N ILE A 393 -16.19 22.36 -61.46
CA ILE A 393 -17.36 23.23 -61.18
C ILE A 393 -16.93 24.70 -61.16
N LEU A 394 -15.80 25.03 -60.52
CA LEU A 394 -15.28 26.40 -60.49
C LEU A 394 -14.95 26.89 -61.90
N LEU A 395 -14.32 26.08 -62.74
CA LEU A 395 -14.05 26.44 -64.10
C LEU A 395 -15.33 26.73 -64.92
N LEU A 396 -16.40 25.96 -64.72
CA LEU A 396 -17.68 26.22 -65.38
C LEU A 396 -18.29 27.55 -64.93
N PHE A 397 -18.25 27.84 -63.62
CA PHE A 397 -18.72 29.15 -63.11
C PHE A 397 -17.88 30.31 -63.61
N THR A 398 -16.55 30.18 -63.63
CA THR A 398 -15.66 31.21 -64.16
C THR A 398 -15.92 31.47 -65.63
N LYS A 399 -16.07 30.41 -66.45
CA LYS A 399 -16.43 30.57 -67.85
C LYS A 399 -17.78 31.27 -68.04
N LYS A 400 -18.79 30.94 -67.27
CA LYS A 400 -20.07 31.58 -67.26
C LYS A 400 -19.99 33.07 -66.90
N MET A 401 -19.27 33.43 -65.86
CA MET A 401 -19.02 34.82 -65.47
C MET A 401 -18.28 35.61 -66.53
N VAL A 402 -17.24 35.04 -67.15
CA VAL A 402 -16.51 35.72 -68.23
C VAL A 402 -17.42 35.94 -69.45
N THR A 403 -18.28 34.97 -69.82
CA THR A 403 -19.24 35.16 -70.94
C THR A 403 -20.33 36.17 -70.61
N GLU A 404 -20.77 36.30 -69.35
CA GLU A 404 -21.72 37.32 -68.91
C GLU A 404 -21.09 38.73 -68.90
N VAL A 405 -19.84 38.83 -68.44
CA VAL A 405 -19.11 40.13 -68.49
C VAL A 405 -18.84 40.58 -69.93
N ASN A 406 -18.46 39.67 -70.83
CA ASN A 406 -18.27 40.01 -72.23
C ASN A 406 -19.58 40.46 -72.90
N LYS A 407 -20.70 39.86 -72.61
CA LYS A 407 -22.01 40.28 -73.14
C LYS A 407 -22.45 41.67 -72.60
N ARG A 408 -22.08 42.05 -71.35
CA ARG A 408 -22.37 43.38 -70.81
C ARG A 408 -21.51 44.44 -71.52
N ASN A 409 -20.23 44.15 -71.77
CA ASN A 409 -19.32 45.07 -72.45
C ASN A 409 -19.73 45.32 -73.90
N GLU A 410 -20.43 44.37 -74.59
CA GLU A 410 -21.01 44.59 -75.95
C GLU A 410 -22.28 45.45 -75.91
N HIS A 411 -23.00 45.49 -74.78
CA HIS A 411 -24.20 46.33 -74.65
C HIS A 411 -23.91 47.79 -74.25
N ASP A 412 -22.77 48.13 -73.74
CA ASP A 412 -22.34 49.45 -73.34
C ASP A 412 -21.61 50.23 -74.46
N HIS A 413 -21.50 49.61 -75.68
CA HIS A 413 -20.87 50.21 -76.87
C HIS A 413 -21.88 50.38 -78.08
N LEU A 414 -23.22 50.41 -77.84
CA LEU A 414 -24.24 50.73 -78.82
C LEU A 414 -24.96 52.04 -78.51
#